data_3dcaa65aaf2ad0e5d26e1a91781d353d
#
_entry.id   3dcaa65aaf2ad0e5d26e1a91781d353d
#
_cell.length_a   1.000
_cell.length_b   1.000
_cell.length_c   1.000
_cell.angle_alpha   90.00
_cell.angle_beta   90.00
_cell.angle_gamma   90.00
#
_symmetry.space_group_name_H-M   'P 1'
#
loop_
_entity.id
_entity.type
_entity.pdbx_description
1 polymer ?
#
loop_
_entity_poly.entity_id
_entity_poly.type
_entity_poly.pdbx_seq_one_letter_code
_entity_poly.pdbx_strand_id
1 'polypeptide(L)'
;MSPSATNGKICYLELPALDVGQSADFYARLFGWRMRRRDNGALAFDDSTGQVSGGFVAGRGAAAAPGLLVYIMVDDVAATCEALAALGGTLVQPIGADAPAITARFRDPAGNIVGLYQDPVGKSD
;
A
#
# COMPACT_ATOMS: atom_id res chain seq x y z
N MET A 1 17.58 0.54 -10.32
CA MET A 1 17.28 -0.71 -11.04
C MET A 1 15.93 -0.61 -11.73
N SER A 2 15.88 -0.98 -12.98
CA SER A 2 14.64 -0.93 -13.73
C SER A 2 13.72 -2.07 -13.35
N PRO A 3 12.42 -1.84 -13.36
CA PRO A 3 11.48 -2.91 -13.16
C PRO A 3 11.60 -3.97 -14.26
N SER A 4 11.29 -5.18 -13.91
CA SER A 4 11.23 -6.26 -14.88
C SER A 4 10.10 -6.00 -15.87
N ALA A 5 10.33 -6.34 -17.14
CA ALA A 5 9.32 -6.23 -18.17
C ALA A 5 8.71 -7.59 -18.52
N THR A 6 8.72 -8.50 -17.57
CA THR A 6 8.23 -9.86 -17.78
C THR A 6 6.73 -9.87 -18.04
N ASN A 7 6.34 -10.61 -19.06
CA ASN A 7 4.94 -10.74 -19.40
C ASN A 7 4.18 -11.41 -18.24
N GLY A 8 3.04 -10.83 -17.90
CA GLY A 8 2.22 -11.34 -16.80
C GLY A 8 2.47 -10.64 -15.47
N LYS A 9 3.46 -9.75 -15.41
CA LYS A 9 3.79 -9.03 -14.19
C LYS A 9 2.73 -7.98 -13.88
N ILE A 10 2.41 -7.83 -12.60
CA ILE A 10 1.60 -6.70 -12.16
C ILE A 10 2.53 -5.49 -12.12
N CYS A 11 2.23 -4.47 -12.93
CA CYS A 11 3.16 -3.37 -13.10
C CYS A 11 2.66 -2.03 -12.61
N TYR A 12 1.37 -1.86 -12.42
CA TYR A 12 0.84 -0.54 -12.10
C TYR A 12 -0.43 -0.63 -11.28
N LEU A 13 -0.50 0.21 -10.24
CA LEU A 13 -1.69 0.32 -9.40
C LEU A 13 -2.19 1.75 -9.43
N GLU A 14 -3.49 1.92 -9.42
CA GLU A 14 -4.09 3.25 -9.26
C GLU A 14 -4.82 3.28 -7.93
N LEU A 15 -4.43 4.20 -7.08
CA LEU A 15 -5.02 4.35 -5.75
C LEU A 15 -5.88 5.61 -5.72
N PRO A 16 -7.18 5.48 -5.46
CA PRO A 16 -7.99 6.66 -5.24
C PRO A 16 -7.45 7.49 -4.09
N ALA A 17 -7.50 8.80 -4.21
CA ALA A 17 -7.00 9.68 -3.17
C ALA A 17 -7.92 10.89 -3.06
N LEU A 18 -8.29 11.24 -1.81
CA LEU A 18 -9.02 12.47 -1.55
C LEU A 18 -8.06 13.66 -1.63
N ASP A 19 -6.90 13.49 -1.03
CA ASP A 19 -5.83 14.47 -1.03
C ASP A 19 -4.58 13.72 -1.45
N VAL A 20 -4.13 13.95 -2.67
CA VAL A 20 -3.03 13.20 -3.26
C VAL A 20 -1.76 13.35 -2.42
N GLY A 21 -1.47 14.58 -1.96
CA GLY A 21 -0.29 14.80 -1.13
C GLY A 21 -0.32 14.01 0.16
N GLN A 22 -1.49 13.95 0.80
CA GLN A 22 -1.64 13.22 2.05
C GLN A 22 -1.46 11.72 1.83
N SER A 23 -2.07 11.19 0.77
CA SER A 23 -1.92 9.78 0.46
C SER A 23 -0.49 9.43 0.12
N ALA A 24 0.18 10.26 -0.68
CA ALA A 24 1.58 10.04 -1.04
C ALA A 24 2.46 10.02 0.21
N ASP A 25 2.24 10.97 1.11
CA ASP A 25 3.02 11.05 2.34
C ASP A 25 2.78 9.80 3.21
N PHE A 26 1.53 9.34 3.28
CA PHE A 26 1.18 8.16 4.05
C PHE A 26 1.98 6.94 3.56
N TYR A 27 1.95 6.69 2.25
CA TYR A 27 2.61 5.49 1.71
C TYR A 27 4.13 5.63 1.73
N ALA A 28 4.64 6.83 1.52
CA ALA A 28 6.09 7.05 1.59
C ALA A 28 6.61 6.80 3.01
N ARG A 29 5.91 7.31 4.01
CA ARG A 29 6.36 7.17 5.40
C ARG A 29 6.15 5.76 5.93
N LEU A 30 5.02 5.15 5.58
CA LEU A 30 4.68 3.84 6.14
C LEU A 30 5.47 2.71 5.49
N PHE A 31 5.65 2.76 4.17
CA PHE A 31 6.23 1.65 3.43
C PHE A 31 7.53 1.97 2.72
N GLY A 32 7.96 3.21 2.75
CA GLY A 32 9.17 3.60 2.05
C GLY A 32 9.03 3.69 0.54
N TRP A 33 7.80 3.85 0.06
CA TRP A 33 7.59 4.02 -1.37
C TRP A 33 8.18 5.34 -1.81
N ARG A 34 8.73 5.38 -3.04
CA ARG A 34 9.31 6.58 -3.58
C ARG A 34 8.32 7.30 -4.47
N MET A 35 8.17 8.60 -4.21
CA MET A 35 7.27 9.43 -4.99
C MET A 35 8.06 10.13 -6.08
N ARG A 36 7.43 10.28 -7.26
CA ARG A 36 8.02 11.06 -8.33
C ARG A 36 6.92 11.79 -9.06
N ARG A 37 7.28 12.95 -9.58
CA ARG A 37 6.33 13.79 -10.29
C ARG A 37 6.49 13.56 -11.78
N ARG A 38 5.37 13.34 -12.43
CA ARG A 38 5.39 13.15 -13.88
C ARG A 38 5.45 14.49 -14.61
N ASP A 39 5.68 14.45 -15.91
CA ASP A 39 5.78 15.65 -16.72
C ASP A 39 4.52 16.51 -16.61
N ASN A 40 3.36 15.89 -16.49
CA ASN A 40 2.10 16.61 -16.38
C ASN A 40 1.79 17.08 -14.96
N GLY A 41 2.73 16.91 -14.04
CA GLY A 41 2.55 17.32 -12.64
C GLY A 41 1.91 16.29 -11.76
N ALA A 42 1.42 15.21 -12.31
CA ALA A 42 0.77 14.14 -11.50
C ALA A 42 1.81 13.43 -10.67
N LEU A 43 1.39 12.97 -9.51
CA LEU A 43 2.26 12.27 -8.57
C LEU A 43 2.14 10.76 -8.77
N ALA A 44 3.28 10.12 -8.97
CA ALA A 44 3.37 8.68 -9.16
C ALA A 44 4.26 8.10 -8.06
N PHE A 45 4.20 6.78 -7.92
CA PHE A 45 5.05 6.12 -6.93
C PHE A 45 5.70 4.87 -7.52
N ASP A 46 6.79 4.48 -6.91
CA ASP A 46 7.39 3.17 -7.10
C ASP A 46 7.40 2.51 -5.74
N ASP A 47 7.04 1.24 -5.67
CA ASP A 47 7.05 0.57 -4.38
C ASP A 47 8.50 0.39 -3.90
N SER A 48 8.68 -0.13 -2.67
CA SER A 48 10.00 -0.24 -2.07
C SER A 48 10.96 -1.08 -2.88
N THR A 49 10.44 -2.03 -3.65
CA THR A 49 11.27 -2.91 -4.46
C THR A 49 11.64 -2.28 -5.80
N GLY A 50 10.91 -1.25 -6.21
CA GLY A 50 11.08 -0.66 -7.53
C GLY A 50 10.46 -1.48 -8.64
N GLN A 51 9.70 -2.52 -8.31
CA GLN A 51 9.13 -3.41 -9.31
C GLN A 51 7.70 -3.06 -9.71
N VAL A 52 6.96 -2.41 -8.82
CA VAL A 52 5.58 -2.01 -9.10
C VAL A 52 5.46 -0.51 -8.96
N SER A 53 4.89 0.12 -9.97
CA SER A 53 4.64 1.56 -9.95
C SER A 53 3.15 1.82 -9.80
N GLY A 54 2.79 3.07 -9.64
CA GLY A 54 1.39 3.43 -9.62
C GLY A 54 1.20 4.92 -9.55
N GLY A 55 -0.04 5.33 -9.36
CA GLY A 55 -0.39 6.72 -9.24
C GLY A 55 -1.56 6.90 -8.28
N PHE A 56 -1.74 8.13 -7.86
CA PHE A 56 -2.86 8.51 -7.00
C PHE A 56 -3.89 9.23 -7.87
N VAL A 57 -5.15 8.84 -7.76
CA VAL A 57 -6.19 9.34 -8.65
C VAL A 57 -7.22 10.10 -7.83
N ALA A 58 -7.26 11.42 -8.02
CA ALA A 58 -8.25 12.25 -7.38
C ALA A 58 -9.59 12.08 -8.07
N GLY A 59 -10.67 12.19 -7.32
CA GLY A 59 -12.00 12.15 -7.91
C GLY A 59 -12.59 10.76 -8.11
N ARG A 60 -11.80 9.72 -7.85
CA ARG A 60 -12.30 8.35 -7.95
C ARG A 60 -12.72 7.88 -6.57
N GLY A 61 -13.84 7.18 -6.46
CA GLY A 61 -14.31 6.67 -5.19
C GLY A 61 -13.33 5.70 -4.57
N ALA A 62 -13.25 5.72 -3.25
CA ALA A 62 -12.35 4.84 -2.50
C ALA A 62 -12.72 3.37 -2.68
N ALA A 63 -11.71 2.51 -2.64
CA ALA A 63 -11.90 1.07 -2.66
C ALA A 63 -12.24 0.59 -1.24
N ALA A 64 -13.45 0.93 -0.79
CA ALA A 64 -13.89 0.68 0.58
C ALA A 64 -14.57 -0.67 0.74
N ALA A 65 -15.04 -1.25 -0.36
CA ALA A 65 -15.63 -2.58 -0.36
C ALA A 65 -15.06 -3.33 -1.54
N PRO A 66 -13.77 -3.63 -1.50
CA PRO A 66 -13.08 -4.15 -2.67
C PRO A 66 -13.45 -5.59 -2.97
N GLY A 67 -13.63 -5.87 -4.25
CA GLY A 67 -13.61 -7.24 -4.71
C GLY A 67 -12.18 -7.72 -4.76
N LEU A 68 -11.29 -6.83 -5.21
CA LEU A 68 -9.86 -7.10 -5.25
C LEU A 68 -9.19 -6.45 -4.05
N LEU A 69 -8.35 -7.20 -3.38
CA LEU A 69 -7.64 -6.69 -2.20
C LEU A 69 -6.14 -6.85 -2.43
N VAL A 70 -5.42 -5.76 -2.23
CA VAL A 70 -3.96 -5.75 -2.39
C VAL A 70 -3.32 -5.90 -1.03
N TYR A 71 -2.40 -6.84 -0.90
CA TYR A 71 -1.63 -7.01 0.33
C TYR A 71 -0.23 -6.48 0.12
N ILE A 72 0.25 -5.72 1.11
CA ILE A 72 1.61 -5.19 1.10
C ILE A 72 2.39 -5.97 2.15
N MET A 73 3.53 -6.52 1.74
CA MET A 73 4.36 -7.28 2.67
C MET A 73 5.13 -6.34 3.57
N VAL A 74 5.15 -6.65 4.87
CA VAL A 74 5.93 -5.89 5.84
C VAL A 74 6.66 -6.87 6.74
N ASP A 75 7.71 -6.39 7.40
CA ASP A 75 8.48 -7.22 8.31
C ASP A 75 7.73 -7.52 9.60
N ASP A 76 6.87 -6.61 10.03
CA ASP A 76 6.22 -6.70 11.33
C ASP A 76 4.86 -6.04 11.24
N VAL A 77 3.81 -6.85 11.12
CA VAL A 77 2.46 -6.32 10.95
C VAL A 77 2.02 -5.54 12.19
N ALA A 78 2.38 -6.02 13.38
CA ALA A 78 1.97 -5.33 14.61
C ALA A 78 2.56 -3.92 14.67
N ALA A 79 3.84 -3.79 14.35
CA ALA A 79 4.50 -2.48 14.35
C ALA A 79 3.91 -1.58 13.28
N THR A 80 3.59 -2.14 12.11
CA THR A 80 3.00 -1.37 11.02
C THR A 80 1.62 -0.86 11.41
N CYS A 81 0.83 -1.69 12.11
CA CYS A 81 -0.49 -1.26 12.57
C CYS A 81 -0.40 -0.07 13.51
N GLU A 82 0.62 -0.04 14.38
CA GLU A 82 0.83 1.10 15.25
C GLU A 82 1.23 2.33 14.47
N ALA A 83 2.13 2.17 13.51
CA ALA A 83 2.62 3.29 12.72
C ALA A 83 1.52 3.90 11.86
N LEU A 84 0.65 3.06 11.27
CA LEU A 84 -0.37 3.59 10.36
C LEU A 84 -1.37 4.48 11.09
N ALA A 85 -1.64 4.18 12.36
CA ALA A 85 -2.57 5.01 13.12
C ALA A 85 -2.03 6.44 13.29
N ALA A 86 -0.73 6.56 13.51
CA ALA A 86 -0.10 7.86 13.66
C ALA A 86 -0.08 8.65 12.35
N LEU A 87 -0.21 7.96 11.22
CA LEU A 87 -0.10 8.60 9.90
C LEU A 87 -1.48 8.83 9.25
N GLY A 88 -2.55 8.55 9.95
CA GLY A 88 -3.88 8.82 9.42
C GLY A 88 -4.63 7.60 8.89
N GLY A 89 -4.06 6.42 9.08
CA GLY A 89 -4.74 5.19 8.71
C GLY A 89 -5.59 4.65 9.85
N THR A 90 -6.49 3.74 9.54
CA THR A 90 -7.37 3.13 10.53
C THR A 90 -7.35 1.62 10.35
N LEU A 91 -7.13 0.90 11.44
CA LEU A 91 -7.15 -0.55 11.38
C LEU A 91 -8.60 -1.03 11.20
N VAL A 92 -8.81 -1.93 10.25
CA VAL A 92 -10.14 -2.45 9.94
C VAL A 92 -10.27 -3.90 10.36
N GLN A 93 -9.21 -4.70 10.16
CA GLN A 93 -9.19 -6.09 10.55
C GLN A 93 -7.89 -6.36 11.29
N PRO A 94 -7.94 -6.72 12.58
CA PRO A 94 -6.73 -6.90 13.37
C PRO A 94 -6.02 -8.20 13.04
N ILE A 95 -4.78 -8.30 13.54
CA ILE A 95 -4.00 -9.52 13.42
C ILE A 95 -4.78 -10.66 14.10
N GLY A 96 -4.71 -11.81 13.48
CA GLY A 96 -5.32 -13.02 14.07
C GLY A 96 -6.52 -13.52 13.31
N ALA A 97 -7.15 -12.64 12.51
CA ALA A 97 -8.35 -13.04 11.79
C ALA A 97 -8.07 -14.14 10.77
N ASP A 98 -6.87 -14.16 10.20
CA ASP A 98 -6.49 -15.14 9.19
C ASP A 98 -5.47 -16.15 9.72
N ALA A 99 -5.36 -16.29 11.01
CA ALA A 99 -4.35 -17.19 11.59
C ALA A 99 -4.45 -18.58 10.95
N PRO A 100 -3.30 -19.24 10.69
CA PRO A 100 -1.96 -18.87 11.14
C PRO A 100 -1.26 -17.82 10.29
N ALA A 101 -1.87 -17.36 9.19
CA ALA A 101 -1.29 -16.28 8.41
C ALA A 101 -1.29 -14.99 9.24
N ILE A 102 -0.23 -14.20 9.12
CA ILE A 102 -0.10 -12.95 9.87
C ILE A 102 -0.50 -11.82 8.94
N THR A 103 -1.73 -11.37 9.07
CA THR A 103 -2.30 -10.34 8.21
C THR A 103 -3.07 -9.33 9.04
N ALA A 104 -3.34 -8.19 8.41
CA ALA A 104 -4.26 -7.20 8.94
C ALA A 104 -4.79 -6.41 7.75
N ARG A 105 -5.83 -5.63 7.98
CA ARG A 105 -6.36 -4.74 6.94
C ARG A 105 -6.54 -3.37 7.54
N PHE A 106 -6.27 -2.36 6.74
CA PHE A 106 -6.40 -0.99 7.21
C PHE A 106 -7.09 -0.14 6.14
N ARG A 107 -7.60 1.00 6.59
CA ARG A 107 -8.13 2.01 5.71
C ARG A 107 -7.09 3.11 5.61
N ASP A 108 -6.69 3.46 4.40
CA ASP A 108 -5.73 4.54 4.22
C ASP A 108 -6.44 5.89 4.35
N PRO A 109 -5.71 7.03 4.27
CA PRO A 109 -6.36 8.34 4.48
C PRO A 109 -7.48 8.66 3.50
N ALA A 110 -7.51 8.02 2.35
CA ALA A 110 -8.59 8.25 1.38
C ALA A 110 -9.75 7.28 1.55
N GLY A 111 -9.61 6.30 2.45
CA GLY A 111 -10.65 5.31 2.70
C GLY A 111 -10.47 4.00 1.97
N ASN A 112 -9.37 3.82 1.25
CA ASN A 112 -9.11 2.54 0.56
C ASN A 112 -8.74 1.47 1.58
N ILE A 113 -9.29 0.27 1.41
CA ILE A 113 -8.93 -0.86 2.26
C ILE A 113 -7.80 -1.63 1.60
N VAL A 114 -6.73 -1.83 2.37
CA VAL A 114 -5.50 -2.47 1.91
C VAL A 114 -5.08 -3.49 2.96
N GLY A 115 -4.49 -4.58 2.53
CA GLY A 115 -4.03 -5.62 3.44
C GLY A 115 -2.55 -5.53 3.73
N LEU A 116 -2.18 -6.07 4.88
CA LEU A 116 -0.79 -6.23 5.30
C LEU A 116 -0.50 -7.71 5.46
N TYR A 117 0.70 -8.11 5.09
CA TYR A 117 1.11 -9.51 5.21
C TYR A 117 2.54 -9.60 5.73
N GLN A 118 2.76 -10.50 6.65
CA GLN A 118 4.08 -10.78 7.20
C GLN A 118 4.40 -12.24 6.98
N ASP A 119 5.61 -12.51 6.50
CA ASP A 119 6.07 -13.88 6.31
C ASP A 119 6.18 -14.55 7.68
N PRO A 120 5.47 -15.65 7.91
CA PRO A 120 5.44 -16.26 9.24
C PRO A 120 6.78 -16.79 9.71
N VAL A 121 7.71 -17.08 8.79
CA VAL A 121 9.03 -17.54 9.21
C VAL A 121 10.01 -16.40 9.34
N GLY A 122 9.53 -15.17 9.25
CA GLY A 122 10.33 -13.99 9.49
C GLY A 122 11.07 -13.50 8.30
N LYS A 123 11.36 -14.31 7.33
CA LYS A 123 11.98 -13.86 6.12
C LYS A 123 11.89 -14.93 5.10
N SER A 124 11.65 -14.52 3.92
CA SER A 124 11.66 -15.47 2.85
C SER A 124 13.05 -15.56 2.29
N ASP A 125 13.25 -16.55 1.62
CA ASP A 125 14.57 -16.79 1.07
C ASP A 125 14.77 -16.38 -0.30
#